data_ef767645ca2cfe0d8b53715a04f1d897
#
_entry.id   ef767645ca2cfe0d8b53715a04f1d897
#
_cell.length_a   1.000
_cell.length_b   1.000
_cell.length_c   1.000
_cell.angle_alpha   90.00
_cell.angle_beta   90.00
_cell.angle_gamma   90.00
#
_symmetry.space_group_name_H-M   'P 1'
#
loop_
_entity.id
_entity.type
_entity.pdbx_description
1 polymer ?
#
loop_
_entity_poly.entity_id
_entity_poly.type
_entity_poly.pdbx_seq_one_letter_code
_entity_poly.pdbx_strand_id
1 'polypeptide(L)'
;MNFGMELEMNVLVINCGSSSLKYQLINMDNEKVIAKGTYERIGEKSFLTHKINGNKYVLQHPVKNHKEALDFAIKQLLNKDYPAINDLSEISAVGHRIVQGKDYFNGPALIDENVIDKIEKCAKLAPLHNHSAIIGIRACQELMPNIKMCAVFDTAFHQTIPEERYMYPIPYKYYQKYGIRKYGAHGTSHYYVSRRIAEILGKDVKDLKIVNCHLGQGASICAIQGGKSVETSMGLTPLGGIPMCSRSGDLDPSIVTFLMKNEGLTSDEMEEILNNDSGLWGMCGVSKDVRDIEAAIDEKNEMARKALDYYKYRIAQYIAQYAVSMQGIDVITFTAGVGENQIRVRKGIIDYLAYMGVKLDDERNNIRSEEAMISSDDSTIQVWVVPTNEELVIAKQTLEVINK
;
A
#
# COMPACT_ATOMS: atom_id res chain seq x y z
N MET A 1 -29.78 -3.70 38.63
CA MET A 1 -28.48 -3.19 38.15
C MET A 1 -28.37 -3.60 36.70
N ASN A 2 -28.72 -2.69 35.79
CA ASN A 2 -28.44 -2.90 34.36
C ASN A 2 -26.94 -2.69 34.16
N PHE A 3 -26.17 -3.77 34.05
CA PHE A 3 -24.90 -3.72 33.40
C PHE A 3 -25.20 -3.48 31.92
N GLY A 4 -25.14 -2.22 31.48
CA GLY A 4 -25.05 -1.93 30.06
C GLY A 4 -23.81 -2.67 29.56
N MET A 5 -24.00 -3.70 28.74
CA MET A 5 -22.93 -4.22 27.92
C MET A 5 -22.45 -3.03 27.10
N GLU A 6 -21.27 -2.49 27.39
CA GLU A 6 -20.60 -1.59 26.46
C GLU A 6 -20.48 -2.38 25.15
N LEU A 7 -21.14 -1.89 24.10
CA LEU A 7 -21.06 -2.51 22.78
C LEU A 7 -19.60 -2.45 22.33
N GLU A 8 -19.00 -3.60 22.08
CA GLU A 8 -17.65 -3.68 21.54
C GLU A 8 -17.54 -2.84 20.26
N MET A 9 -16.45 -2.07 20.14
CA MET A 9 -16.22 -1.19 19.01
C MET A 9 -15.57 -1.98 17.86
N ASN A 10 -16.37 -2.62 17.03
CA ASN A 10 -15.89 -3.42 15.90
C ASN A 10 -15.93 -2.63 14.59
N VAL A 11 -14.80 -2.50 13.91
CA VAL A 11 -14.69 -1.84 12.60
C VAL A 11 -14.41 -2.86 11.51
N LEU A 12 -15.25 -2.85 10.49
CA LEU A 12 -15.04 -3.63 9.27
C LEU A 12 -14.23 -2.80 8.26
N VAL A 13 -13.04 -3.25 7.93
CA VAL A 13 -12.18 -2.62 6.91
C VAL A 13 -12.33 -3.37 5.60
N ILE A 14 -12.53 -2.62 4.50
CA ILE A 14 -12.73 -3.15 3.16
C ILE A 14 -11.75 -2.51 2.18
N ASN A 15 -11.13 -3.36 1.37
CA ASN A 15 -10.23 -2.98 0.29
C ASN A 15 -10.62 -3.74 -0.98
N CYS A 16 -11.22 -3.04 -1.94
CA CYS A 16 -11.62 -3.57 -3.24
C CYS A 16 -10.53 -3.30 -4.28
N GLY A 17 -9.87 -4.37 -4.74
CA GLY A 17 -9.00 -4.33 -5.91
C GLY A 17 -9.78 -4.61 -7.20
N SER A 18 -9.10 -4.62 -8.38
CA SER A 18 -9.76 -4.85 -9.67
C SER A 18 -10.47 -6.21 -9.77
N SER A 19 -9.85 -7.28 -9.27
CA SER A 19 -10.38 -8.65 -9.29
C SER A 19 -10.33 -9.32 -7.92
N SER A 20 -10.21 -8.53 -6.85
CA SER A 20 -10.10 -9.04 -5.48
C SER A 20 -10.82 -8.16 -4.48
N LEU A 21 -11.22 -8.75 -3.35
CA LEU A 21 -11.77 -8.03 -2.21
C LEU A 21 -11.08 -8.56 -0.96
N LYS A 22 -10.49 -7.66 -0.18
CA LYS A 22 -9.92 -7.98 1.13
C LYS A 22 -10.76 -7.33 2.21
N TYR A 23 -10.94 -8.02 3.33
CA TYR A 23 -11.61 -7.46 4.49
C TYR A 23 -10.95 -7.90 5.79
N GLN A 24 -11.08 -7.07 6.81
CA GLN A 24 -10.75 -7.40 8.20
C GLN A 24 -11.83 -6.80 9.12
N LEU A 25 -12.32 -7.59 10.06
CA LEU A 25 -13.11 -7.14 11.19
C LEU A 25 -12.19 -7.03 12.39
N ILE A 26 -12.07 -5.83 12.95
CA ILE A 26 -11.12 -5.51 14.01
C ILE A 26 -11.89 -5.00 15.22
N ASN A 27 -11.67 -5.63 16.38
CA ASN A 27 -12.14 -5.10 17.66
C ASN A 27 -11.19 -3.97 18.09
N MET A 28 -11.72 -2.76 18.18
CA MET A 28 -10.91 -1.56 18.42
C MET A 28 -10.65 -1.28 19.90
N ASP A 29 -11.30 -1.98 20.81
CA ASP A 29 -11.02 -1.88 22.25
C ASP A 29 -9.69 -2.54 22.63
N ASN A 30 -9.26 -3.53 21.82
CA ASN A 30 -8.02 -4.27 22.03
C ASN A 30 -7.15 -4.41 20.76
N GLU A 31 -7.54 -3.79 19.66
CA GLU A 31 -6.89 -3.80 18.34
C GLU A 31 -6.70 -5.22 17.73
N LYS A 32 -7.51 -6.19 18.14
CA LYS A 32 -7.42 -7.57 17.66
C LYS A 32 -8.27 -7.81 16.43
N VAL A 33 -7.71 -8.54 15.47
CA VAL A 33 -8.43 -9.02 14.28
C VAL A 33 -9.34 -10.17 14.71
N ILE A 34 -10.66 -9.97 14.62
CA ILE A 34 -11.67 -10.99 14.89
C ILE A 34 -11.71 -11.98 13.71
N ALA A 35 -11.85 -11.44 12.50
CA ALA A 35 -11.84 -12.24 11.27
C ALA A 35 -11.22 -11.44 10.11
N LYS A 36 -10.65 -12.16 9.14
CA LYS A 36 -10.16 -11.56 7.89
C LYS A 36 -10.35 -12.49 6.72
N GLY A 37 -10.45 -11.92 5.53
CA GLY A 37 -10.55 -12.72 4.32
C GLY A 37 -10.05 -12.01 3.09
N THR A 38 -9.76 -12.84 2.08
CA THR A 38 -9.40 -12.40 0.74
C THR A 38 -10.22 -13.18 -0.26
N TYR A 39 -11.02 -12.48 -1.03
CA TYR A 39 -11.69 -12.98 -2.21
C TYR A 39 -10.79 -12.74 -3.42
N GLU A 40 -10.52 -13.77 -4.20
CA GLU A 40 -9.61 -13.70 -5.35
C GLU A 40 -10.34 -14.14 -6.62
N ARG A 41 -9.88 -13.60 -7.79
CA ARG A 41 -10.40 -13.92 -9.13
C ARG A 41 -11.91 -13.68 -9.27
N ILE A 42 -12.38 -12.53 -8.76
CA ILE A 42 -13.77 -12.08 -8.94
C ILE A 42 -14.08 -11.99 -10.43
N GLY A 43 -15.22 -12.58 -10.85
CA GLY A 43 -15.63 -12.66 -12.26
C GLY A 43 -15.20 -13.94 -12.98
N GLU A 44 -14.36 -14.78 -12.37
CA GLU A 44 -13.85 -16.03 -12.93
C GLU A 44 -14.12 -17.23 -11.99
N LYS A 45 -13.09 -18.04 -11.75
CA LYS A 45 -13.09 -19.13 -10.75
C LYS A 45 -12.75 -18.58 -9.38
N SER A 46 -13.62 -17.74 -8.83
CA SER A 46 -13.38 -17.04 -7.58
C SER A 46 -13.51 -17.96 -6.36
N PHE A 47 -12.72 -17.65 -5.35
CA PHE A 47 -12.76 -18.31 -4.05
C PHE A 47 -12.44 -17.33 -2.92
N LEU A 48 -12.99 -17.61 -1.74
CA LEU A 48 -12.73 -16.85 -0.51
C LEU A 48 -11.78 -17.64 0.39
N THR A 49 -10.67 -17.04 0.76
CA THR A 49 -9.87 -17.47 1.91
C THR A 49 -10.34 -16.68 3.13
N HIS A 50 -11.02 -17.35 4.07
CA HIS A 50 -11.50 -16.76 5.33
C HIS A 50 -10.67 -17.28 6.51
N LYS A 51 -10.27 -16.40 7.41
CA LYS A 51 -9.50 -16.74 8.61
C LYS A 51 -10.22 -16.19 9.83
N ILE A 52 -10.46 -17.05 10.81
CA ILE A 52 -11.11 -16.73 12.08
C ILE A 52 -10.63 -17.68 13.17
N ASN A 53 -10.37 -17.17 14.37
CA ASN A 53 -9.96 -17.98 15.53
C ASN A 53 -8.76 -18.92 15.24
N GLY A 54 -7.78 -18.44 14.45
CA GLY A 54 -6.62 -19.23 14.05
C GLY A 54 -6.87 -20.25 12.92
N ASN A 55 -8.12 -20.53 12.56
CA ASN A 55 -8.48 -21.43 11.48
C ASN A 55 -8.51 -20.73 10.12
N LYS A 56 -8.22 -21.49 9.05
CA LYS A 56 -8.27 -21.04 7.67
C LYS A 56 -9.27 -21.88 6.89
N TYR A 57 -10.24 -21.21 6.29
CA TYR A 57 -11.25 -21.82 5.41
C TYR A 57 -11.03 -21.33 3.98
N VAL A 58 -10.96 -22.26 3.02
CA VAL A 58 -10.88 -21.95 1.59
C VAL A 58 -12.21 -22.38 0.95
N LEU A 59 -13.03 -21.38 0.62
CA LEU A 59 -14.40 -21.58 0.16
C LEU A 59 -14.49 -21.31 -1.34
N GLN A 60 -14.72 -22.36 -2.12
CA GLN A 60 -14.97 -22.24 -3.56
C GLN A 60 -16.40 -21.71 -3.75
N HIS A 61 -16.51 -20.44 -4.10
CA HIS A 61 -17.80 -19.80 -4.34
C HIS A 61 -17.64 -18.77 -5.48
N PRO A 62 -17.94 -19.19 -6.72
CA PRO A 62 -17.86 -18.29 -7.86
C PRO A 62 -18.82 -17.12 -7.74
N VAL A 63 -18.29 -15.89 -7.94
CA VAL A 63 -19.06 -14.64 -7.91
C VAL A 63 -18.76 -13.82 -9.17
N LYS A 64 -19.75 -13.05 -9.62
CA LYS A 64 -19.65 -12.27 -10.85
C LYS A 64 -19.02 -10.90 -10.65
N ASN A 65 -19.14 -10.34 -9.44
CA ASN A 65 -18.73 -8.97 -9.13
C ASN A 65 -18.43 -8.77 -7.63
N HIS A 66 -17.95 -7.59 -7.29
CA HIS A 66 -17.60 -7.24 -5.92
C HIS A 66 -18.79 -7.21 -4.96
N LYS A 67 -19.99 -6.89 -5.44
CA LYS A 67 -21.20 -6.91 -4.61
C LYS A 67 -21.52 -8.33 -4.12
N GLU A 68 -21.51 -9.31 -5.03
CA GLU A 68 -21.71 -10.72 -4.68
C GLU A 68 -20.59 -11.24 -3.75
N ALA A 69 -19.33 -10.82 -4.01
CA ALA A 69 -18.19 -11.18 -3.17
C ALA A 69 -18.33 -10.64 -1.74
N LEU A 70 -18.76 -9.39 -1.61
CA LEU A 70 -18.99 -8.75 -0.31
C LEU A 70 -20.16 -9.37 0.44
N ASP A 71 -21.29 -9.60 -0.22
CA ASP A 71 -22.45 -10.28 0.37
C ASP A 71 -22.05 -11.67 0.93
N PHE A 72 -21.28 -12.44 0.16
CA PHE A 72 -20.80 -13.72 0.64
C PHE A 72 -19.80 -13.59 1.79
N ALA A 73 -18.90 -12.61 1.75
CA ALA A 73 -17.95 -12.36 2.82
C ALA A 73 -18.68 -11.99 4.15
N ILE A 74 -19.69 -11.14 4.06
CA ILE A 74 -20.54 -10.77 5.22
C ILE A 74 -21.27 -12.00 5.77
N LYS A 75 -21.80 -12.86 4.92
CA LYS A 75 -22.40 -14.13 5.33
C LYS A 75 -21.43 -15.05 6.06
N GLN A 76 -20.14 -15.00 5.72
CA GLN A 76 -19.11 -15.75 6.47
C GLN A 76 -18.82 -15.15 7.84
N LEU A 77 -18.94 -13.84 8.04
CA LEU A 77 -18.83 -13.23 9.36
C LEU A 77 -19.98 -13.67 10.29
N LEU A 78 -21.16 -13.95 9.73
CA LEU A 78 -22.37 -14.42 10.42
C LEU A 78 -22.53 -15.94 10.40
N ASN A 79 -21.52 -16.71 9.97
CA ASN A 79 -21.63 -18.15 9.84
C ASN A 79 -21.85 -18.83 11.20
N LYS A 80 -22.91 -19.63 11.31
CA LYS A 80 -23.30 -20.25 12.59
C LYS A 80 -22.29 -21.25 13.15
N ASP A 81 -21.49 -21.88 12.28
CA ASP A 81 -20.50 -22.88 12.69
C ASP A 81 -19.22 -22.25 13.24
N TYR A 82 -18.92 -21.02 12.81
CA TYR A 82 -17.75 -20.23 13.25
C TYR A 82 -18.05 -18.72 13.18
N PRO A 83 -18.96 -18.21 14.03
CA PRO A 83 -19.38 -16.82 13.94
C PRO A 83 -18.26 -15.86 14.36
N ALA A 84 -18.04 -14.82 13.56
CA ALA A 84 -17.23 -13.66 13.94
C ALA A 84 -18.06 -12.65 14.74
N ILE A 85 -19.34 -12.53 14.35
CA ILE A 85 -20.39 -11.72 14.98
C ILE A 85 -21.72 -12.48 14.87
N ASN A 86 -22.66 -12.18 15.74
CA ASN A 86 -23.99 -12.79 15.73
C ASN A 86 -24.99 -12.00 14.88
N ASP A 87 -24.78 -10.67 14.80
CA ASP A 87 -25.62 -9.75 14.04
C ASP A 87 -24.80 -8.60 13.47
N LEU A 88 -25.27 -8.01 12.35
CA LEU A 88 -24.60 -6.87 11.71
C LEU A 88 -24.54 -5.62 12.57
N SER A 89 -25.41 -5.47 13.55
CA SER A 89 -25.38 -4.36 14.51
C SER A 89 -24.15 -4.37 15.42
N GLU A 90 -23.41 -5.48 15.49
CA GLU A 90 -22.11 -5.54 16.15
C GLU A 90 -20.98 -4.85 15.36
N ILE A 91 -21.23 -4.47 14.10
CA ILE A 91 -20.31 -3.66 13.30
C ILE A 91 -20.62 -2.18 13.56
N SER A 92 -19.71 -1.50 14.24
CA SER A 92 -19.88 -0.08 14.62
C SER A 92 -19.67 0.87 13.45
N ALA A 93 -18.76 0.53 12.53
CA ALA A 93 -18.44 1.32 11.36
C ALA A 93 -17.76 0.50 10.26
N VAL A 94 -17.74 1.05 9.02
CA VAL A 94 -16.99 0.48 7.89
C VAL A 94 -15.94 1.48 7.39
N GLY A 95 -14.68 1.06 7.31
CA GLY A 95 -13.59 1.80 6.69
C GLY A 95 -13.29 1.28 5.30
N HIS A 96 -13.27 2.16 4.30
CA HIS A 96 -12.93 1.83 2.92
C HIS A 96 -11.58 2.40 2.52
N ARG A 97 -10.69 1.56 1.99
CA ARG A 97 -9.45 2.03 1.35
C ARG A 97 -9.75 2.62 -0.01
N ILE A 98 -9.28 3.84 -0.25
CA ILE A 98 -9.36 4.53 -1.53
C ILE A 98 -7.95 4.86 -2.00
N VAL A 99 -7.58 4.44 -3.21
CA VAL A 99 -6.22 4.63 -3.71
C VAL A 99 -5.97 6.09 -4.08
N GLN A 100 -6.89 6.75 -4.78
CA GLN A 100 -6.67 8.12 -5.28
C GLN A 100 -7.72 9.08 -4.75
N GLY A 101 -7.27 10.10 -4.02
CA GLY A 101 -8.09 11.19 -3.48
C GLY A 101 -7.74 12.57 -4.02
N LYS A 102 -6.70 12.66 -4.88
CA LYS A 102 -6.15 13.93 -5.38
C LYS A 102 -5.85 14.90 -4.22
N ASP A 103 -6.06 16.17 -4.44
CA ASP A 103 -6.02 17.26 -3.48
C ASP A 103 -7.40 17.57 -2.87
N TYR A 104 -8.41 16.76 -3.17
CA TYR A 104 -9.74 16.87 -2.55
C TYR A 104 -9.74 16.39 -1.10
N PHE A 105 -8.80 15.51 -0.74
CA PHE A 105 -8.76 14.89 0.58
C PHE A 105 -7.34 14.91 1.16
N ASN A 106 -7.20 15.57 2.31
CA ASN A 106 -5.98 15.61 3.11
C ASN A 106 -6.04 14.74 4.38
N GLY A 107 -7.09 13.93 4.50
CA GLY A 107 -7.37 13.01 5.59
C GLY A 107 -8.55 12.11 5.28
N PRO A 108 -8.99 11.29 6.24
CA PRO A 108 -10.18 10.45 6.11
C PRO A 108 -11.46 11.29 6.03
N ALA A 109 -12.48 10.77 5.35
CA ALA A 109 -13.75 11.46 5.16
C ALA A 109 -14.95 10.54 5.42
N LEU A 110 -15.99 11.05 6.13
CA LEU A 110 -17.27 10.37 6.24
C LEU A 110 -17.90 10.29 4.86
N ILE A 111 -18.35 9.10 4.46
CA ILE A 111 -18.87 8.86 3.11
C ILE A 111 -20.30 9.43 3.00
N ASP A 112 -20.44 10.36 2.08
CA ASP A 112 -21.71 10.89 1.54
C ASP A 112 -21.64 10.93 0.01
N GLU A 113 -22.70 11.40 -0.65
CA GLU A 113 -22.74 11.48 -2.12
C GLU A 113 -21.69 12.43 -2.69
N ASN A 114 -21.32 13.52 -1.99
CA ASN A 114 -20.27 14.44 -2.42
C ASN A 114 -18.88 13.78 -2.35
N VAL A 115 -18.62 12.97 -1.33
CA VAL A 115 -17.39 12.20 -1.22
C VAL A 115 -17.29 11.17 -2.34
N ILE A 116 -18.37 10.44 -2.64
CA ILE A 116 -18.42 9.46 -3.72
C ILE A 116 -18.20 10.15 -5.09
N ASP A 117 -18.83 11.28 -5.35
CA ASP A 117 -18.63 12.08 -6.58
C ASP A 117 -17.16 12.52 -6.75
N LYS A 118 -16.51 12.94 -5.66
CA LYS A 118 -15.09 13.28 -5.70
C LYS A 118 -14.19 12.06 -5.95
N ILE A 119 -14.50 10.90 -5.35
CA ILE A 119 -13.77 9.64 -5.61
C ILE A 119 -13.91 9.25 -7.09
N GLU A 120 -15.10 9.39 -7.68
CA GLU A 120 -15.34 9.13 -9.10
C GLU A 120 -14.54 10.07 -10.01
N LYS A 121 -14.48 11.38 -9.68
CA LYS A 121 -13.64 12.34 -10.41
C LYS A 121 -12.15 12.00 -10.34
N CYS A 122 -11.70 11.32 -9.28
CA CYS A 122 -10.33 10.83 -9.13
C CYS A 122 -10.06 9.54 -9.91
N ALA A 123 -11.10 8.82 -10.36
CA ALA A 123 -10.96 7.52 -11.01
C ALA A 123 -10.12 7.57 -12.30
N LYS A 124 -10.04 8.72 -12.97
CA LYS A 124 -9.18 8.93 -14.15
C LYS A 124 -7.68 8.68 -13.87
N LEU A 125 -7.24 8.81 -12.61
CA LEU A 125 -5.85 8.58 -12.18
C LEU A 125 -5.61 7.20 -11.56
N ALA A 126 -6.69 6.48 -11.21
CA ALA A 126 -6.65 5.12 -10.67
C ALA A 126 -7.93 4.36 -11.05
N PRO A 127 -8.20 4.13 -12.35
CA PRO A 127 -9.49 3.63 -12.81
C PRO A 127 -9.84 2.26 -12.23
N LEU A 128 -8.89 1.35 -12.21
CA LEU A 128 -9.08 -0.02 -11.71
C LEU A 128 -9.35 -0.08 -10.19
N HIS A 129 -8.86 0.90 -9.42
CA HIS A 129 -8.98 0.89 -7.97
C HIS A 129 -10.18 1.70 -7.48
N ASN A 130 -10.34 2.94 -7.96
CA ASN A 130 -11.39 3.82 -7.46
C ASN A 130 -12.80 3.34 -7.87
N HIS A 131 -12.98 2.85 -9.10
CA HIS A 131 -14.27 2.27 -9.51
C HIS A 131 -14.65 1.04 -8.67
N SER A 132 -13.69 0.14 -8.42
CA SER A 132 -13.92 -1.03 -7.57
C SER A 132 -14.25 -0.61 -6.12
N ALA A 133 -13.59 0.43 -5.60
CA ALA A 133 -13.89 0.96 -4.28
C ALA A 133 -15.31 1.53 -4.19
N ILE A 134 -15.77 2.28 -5.20
CA ILE A 134 -17.15 2.82 -5.26
C ILE A 134 -18.17 1.68 -5.29
N ILE A 135 -17.93 0.62 -6.08
CA ILE A 135 -18.80 -0.56 -6.09
C ILE A 135 -18.87 -1.19 -4.70
N GLY A 136 -17.74 -1.31 -4.01
CA GLY A 136 -17.69 -1.80 -2.63
C GLY A 136 -18.46 -0.92 -1.65
N ILE A 137 -18.30 0.41 -1.73
CA ILE A 137 -19.06 1.38 -0.91
C ILE A 137 -20.56 1.22 -1.12
N ARG A 138 -21.01 1.22 -2.39
CA ARG A 138 -22.43 1.07 -2.72
C ARG A 138 -23.01 -0.25 -2.23
N ALA A 139 -22.26 -1.35 -2.39
CA ALA A 139 -22.68 -2.64 -1.87
C ALA A 139 -22.81 -2.63 -0.34
N CYS A 140 -21.89 -2.00 0.38
CA CYS A 140 -21.99 -1.83 1.83
C CYS A 140 -23.20 -0.98 2.23
N GLN A 141 -23.48 0.12 1.52
CA GLN A 141 -24.66 0.97 1.78
C GLN A 141 -25.98 0.19 1.64
N GLU A 142 -26.07 -0.72 0.64
CA GLU A 142 -27.25 -1.58 0.48
C GLU A 142 -27.38 -2.66 1.57
N LEU A 143 -26.27 -3.28 1.97
CA LEU A 143 -26.26 -4.38 2.93
C LEU A 143 -26.35 -3.88 4.39
N MET A 144 -25.83 -2.69 4.65
CA MET A 144 -25.71 -2.10 5.99
C MET A 144 -26.10 -0.61 5.97
N PRO A 145 -27.37 -0.26 5.67
CA PRO A 145 -27.79 1.12 5.39
C PRO A 145 -27.66 2.07 6.59
N ASN A 146 -27.61 1.55 7.80
CA ASN A 146 -27.56 2.36 9.03
C ASN A 146 -26.13 2.51 9.59
N ILE A 147 -25.13 1.87 8.97
CA ILE A 147 -23.75 1.88 9.48
C ILE A 147 -22.98 3.05 8.83
N LYS A 148 -22.32 3.86 9.67
CA LYS A 148 -21.46 4.93 9.18
C LYS A 148 -20.25 4.37 8.44
N MET A 149 -19.90 4.98 7.32
CA MET A 149 -18.80 4.55 6.47
C MET A 149 -17.77 5.67 6.26
N CYS A 150 -16.51 5.33 6.29
CA CYS A 150 -15.40 6.26 6.13
C CYS A 150 -14.53 5.87 4.93
N ALA A 151 -14.12 6.84 4.13
CA ALA A 151 -13.12 6.71 3.07
C ALA A 151 -11.75 7.14 3.61
N VAL A 152 -10.75 6.25 3.49
CA VAL A 152 -9.36 6.50 3.86
C VAL A 152 -8.50 6.45 2.61
N PHE A 153 -7.75 7.51 2.34
CA PHE A 153 -7.09 7.73 1.05
C PHE A 153 -5.58 7.47 1.14
N ASP A 154 -5.06 6.64 0.24
CA ASP A 154 -3.62 6.36 0.14
C ASP A 154 -2.80 7.62 -0.18
N THR A 155 -3.39 8.60 -0.87
CA THR A 155 -2.74 9.86 -1.24
C THR A 155 -2.78 10.92 -0.14
N ALA A 156 -3.62 10.77 0.88
CA ALA A 156 -3.84 11.81 1.90
C ALA A 156 -2.59 12.13 2.72
N PHE A 157 -1.80 11.12 3.08
CA PHE A 157 -0.56 11.29 3.81
C PHE A 157 0.47 12.15 3.06
N HIS A 158 0.43 12.12 1.73
CA HIS A 158 1.35 12.84 0.85
C HIS A 158 0.92 14.28 0.53
N GLN A 159 -0.23 14.76 1.04
CA GLN A 159 -0.68 16.12 0.79
C GLN A 159 0.18 17.18 1.52
N THR A 160 1.10 16.75 2.39
CA THR A 160 2.07 17.60 3.06
C THR A 160 3.36 17.82 2.28
N ILE A 161 3.53 17.19 1.12
CA ILE A 161 4.68 17.39 0.23
C ILE A 161 4.66 18.84 -0.29
N PRO A 162 5.76 19.60 -0.16
CA PRO A 162 5.81 21.00 -0.60
C PRO A 162 5.79 21.13 -2.13
N GLU A 163 5.41 22.32 -2.59
CA GLU A 163 5.11 22.58 -4.01
C GLU A 163 6.28 22.30 -4.95
N GLU A 164 7.48 22.68 -4.58
CA GLU A 164 8.71 22.46 -5.36
C GLU A 164 9.07 20.97 -5.52
N ARG A 165 8.43 20.08 -4.77
CA ARG A 165 8.67 18.63 -4.82
C ARG A 165 7.52 17.84 -5.45
N TYR A 166 6.28 18.38 -5.43
CA TYR A 166 5.16 17.71 -6.07
C TYR A 166 4.93 18.14 -7.53
N MET A 167 5.47 19.28 -7.96
CA MET A 167 5.29 19.76 -9.33
C MET A 167 6.18 18.99 -10.33
N TYR A 168 5.68 18.85 -11.56
CA TYR A 168 6.46 18.36 -12.69
C TYR A 168 6.91 19.53 -13.58
N PRO A 169 8.11 19.46 -14.16
CA PRO A 169 8.66 20.53 -15.02
C PRO A 169 8.05 20.46 -16.44
N ILE A 170 6.74 20.57 -16.53
CA ILE A 170 5.96 20.65 -17.77
C ILE A 170 5.16 21.95 -17.77
N PRO A 171 4.58 22.41 -18.90
CA PRO A 171 3.85 23.68 -18.91
C PRO A 171 2.77 23.75 -17.83
N TYR A 172 2.85 24.77 -16.97
CA TYR A 172 2.04 24.97 -15.76
C TYR A 172 0.52 24.88 -16.00
N LYS A 173 0.07 25.25 -17.22
CA LYS A 173 -1.33 25.11 -17.64
C LYS A 173 -1.90 23.69 -17.45
N TYR A 174 -1.06 22.65 -17.52
CA TYR A 174 -1.50 21.27 -17.33
C TYR A 174 -1.73 20.93 -15.85
N TYR A 175 -0.92 21.49 -14.95
CA TYR A 175 -1.23 21.45 -13.52
C TYR A 175 -2.59 22.13 -13.25
N GLN A 176 -2.78 23.37 -13.77
CA GLN A 176 -4.02 24.11 -13.55
C GLN A 176 -5.26 23.40 -14.13
N LYS A 177 -5.14 22.83 -15.32
CA LYS A 177 -6.28 22.22 -16.01
C LYS A 177 -6.63 20.82 -15.50
N TYR A 178 -5.62 20.00 -15.21
CA TYR A 178 -5.81 18.57 -14.95
C TYR A 178 -5.39 18.17 -13.53
N GLY A 179 -4.75 19.05 -12.77
CA GLY A 179 -4.17 18.74 -11.48
C GLY A 179 -2.95 17.80 -11.58
N ILE A 180 -2.13 17.97 -12.66
CA ILE A 180 -0.95 17.13 -12.85
C ILE A 180 0.12 17.51 -11.84
N ARG A 181 0.25 16.67 -10.81
CA ARG A 181 1.25 16.77 -9.75
C ARG A 181 1.55 15.38 -9.19
N LYS A 182 2.58 15.27 -8.37
CA LYS A 182 2.84 14.06 -7.57
C LYS A 182 1.78 13.97 -6.46
N TYR A 183 1.08 12.82 -6.40
CA TYR A 183 0.12 12.48 -5.35
C TYR A 183 0.65 11.36 -4.44
N GLY A 184 1.43 10.45 -4.99
CA GLY A 184 1.92 9.28 -4.28
C GLY A 184 0.85 8.20 -4.07
N ALA A 185 1.21 7.17 -3.34
CA ALA A 185 0.32 6.11 -2.84
C ALA A 185 0.94 5.41 -1.61
N HIS A 186 0.30 4.35 -1.10
CA HIS A 186 0.67 3.64 0.12
C HIS A 186 0.77 4.55 1.38
N GLY A 187 0.06 5.68 1.36
CA GLY A 187 0.12 6.64 2.46
C GLY A 187 -0.30 6.08 3.81
N THR A 188 -1.26 5.16 3.85
CA THR A 188 -1.65 4.45 5.08
C THR A 188 -0.50 3.61 5.66
N SER A 189 0.25 2.92 4.81
CA SER A 189 1.43 2.16 5.21
C SER A 189 2.55 3.07 5.70
N HIS A 190 2.89 4.12 4.94
CA HIS A 190 3.91 5.08 5.34
C HIS A 190 3.56 5.81 6.65
N TYR A 191 2.30 6.13 6.84
CA TYR A 191 1.77 6.68 8.07
C TYR A 191 1.98 5.72 9.24
N TYR A 192 1.55 4.45 9.10
CA TYR A 192 1.69 3.42 10.15
C TYR A 192 3.13 3.21 10.54
N VAL A 193 3.99 2.88 9.57
CA VAL A 193 5.38 2.52 9.82
C VAL A 193 6.16 3.66 10.48
N SER A 194 5.89 4.92 10.08
CA SER A 194 6.57 6.07 10.68
C SER A 194 6.24 6.26 12.16
N ARG A 195 5.02 5.98 12.57
CA ARG A 195 4.60 6.07 13.97
C ARG A 195 5.05 4.86 14.77
N ARG A 196 4.97 3.69 14.16
CA ARG A 196 5.42 2.46 14.80
C ARG A 196 6.91 2.47 15.09
N ILE A 197 7.75 2.93 14.16
CA ILE A 197 9.19 3.03 14.42
C ILE A 197 9.50 4.09 15.49
N ALA A 198 8.77 5.20 15.52
CA ALA A 198 8.92 6.21 16.57
C ALA A 198 8.60 5.64 17.95
N GLU A 199 7.51 4.85 18.06
CA GLU A 199 7.12 4.13 19.28
C GLU A 199 8.21 3.16 19.72
N ILE A 200 8.73 2.31 18.82
CA ILE A 200 9.80 1.36 19.07
C ILE A 200 11.06 2.07 19.63
N LEU A 201 11.39 3.21 19.04
CA LEU A 201 12.55 3.99 19.45
C LEU A 201 12.33 4.82 20.73
N GLY A 202 11.10 4.87 21.24
CA GLY A 202 10.73 5.74 22.38
C GLY A 202 10.91 7.22 22.09
N LYS A 203 10.73 7.66 20.81
CA LYS A 203 10.92 9.04 20.36
C LYS A 203 9.61 9.62 19.82
N ASP A 204 9.46 10.95 19.88
CA ASP A 204 8.38 11.62 19.15
C ASP A 204 8.68 11.53 17.64
N VAL A 205 7.69 11.12 16.85
CA VAL A 205 7.82 11.07 15.38
C VAL A 205 8.19 12.43 14.77
N LYS A 206 7.90 13.53 15.49
CA LYS A 206 8.27 14.88 15.08
C LYS A 206 9.79 15.14 15.05
N ASP A 207 10.55 14.33 15.79
CA ASP A 207 12.01 14.49 15.90
C ASP A 207 12.76 13.58 14.92
N LEU A 208 12.05 12.80 14.09
CA LEU A 208 12.64 11.77 13.24
C LEU A 208 12.63 12.16 11.75
N LYS A 209 13.70 11.73 11.06
CA LYS A 209 13.88 11.71 9.61
C LYS A 209 13.91 10.25 9.15
N ILE A 210 12.81 9.78 8.58
CA ILE A 210 12.60 8.38 8.25
C ILE A 210 12.54 8.21 6.73
N VAL A 211 13.26 7.26 6.18
CA VAL A 211 13.00 6.76 4.83
C VAL A 211 12.32 5.41 4.95
N ASN A 212 11.05 5.36 4.58
CA ASN A 212 10.28 4.12 4.59
C ASN A 212 10.21 3.51 3.19
N CYS A 213 10.69 2.28 3.06
CA CYS A 213 10.68 1.47 1.84
C CYS A 213 9.52 0.46 1.92
N HIS A 214 8.37 0.81 1.36
CA HIS A 214 7.25 -0.11 1.17
C HIS A 214 7.48 -0.91 -0.11
N LEU A 215 7.98 -2.13 0.02
CA LEU A 215 8.36 -3.00 -1.10
C LEU A 215 7.43 -4.21 -1.16
N GLY A 216 6.43 -4.13 -2.03
CA GLY A 216 5.48 -5.19 -2.34
C GLY A 216 5.46 -5.49 -3.84
N GLN A 217 4.33 -5.99 -4.36
CA GLN A 217 4.10 -6.06 -5.82
C GLN A 217 4.06 -4.64 -6.42
N GLY A 218 3.30 -3.72 -5.80
CA GLY A 218 3.51 -2.30 -5.94
C GLY A 218 4.52 -1.85 -4.89
N ALA A 219 5.40 -0.90 -5.23
CA ALA A 219 6.44 -0.45 -4.32
C ALA A 219 6.60 1.07 -4.34
N SER A 220 6.84 1.65 -3.18
CA SER A 220 7.13 3.07 -3.04
C SER A 220 8.10 3.34 -1.90
N ILE A 221 8.85 4.42 -2.02
CA ILE A 221 9.72 4.93 -0.96
C ILE A 221 9.18 6.29 -0.56
N CYS A 222 9.17 6.58 0.73
CA CYS A 222 8.70 7.86 1.27
C CYS A 222 9.74 8.45 2.22
N ALA A 223 10.04 9.74 2.02
CA ALA A 223 10.76 10.55 2.97
C ALA A 223 9.78 11.18 3.96
N ILE A 224 9.97 10.91 5.24
CA ILE A 224 9.09 11.36 6.32
C ILE A 224 9.92 12.16 7.31
N GLN A 225 9.58 13.42 7.46
CA GLN A 225 10.25 14.33 8.40
C GLN A 225 9.21 14.96 9.32
N GLY A 226 9.45 14.91 10.60
CA GLY A 226 8.50 15.48 11.56
C GLY A 226 7.11 14.84 11.52
N GLY A 227 7.04 13.54 11.19
CA GLY A 227 5.80 12.79 11.06
C GLY A 227 4.97 13.12 9.81
N LYS A 228 5.50 13.90 8.87
CA LYS A 228 4.85 14.32 7.61
C LYS A 228 5.60 13.75 6.41
N SER A 229 4.88 13.36 5.36
CA SER A 229 5.49 13.04 4.07
C SER A 229 6.07 14.31 3.46
N VAL A 230 7.37 14.33 3.18
CA VAL A 230 8.05 15.45 2.53
C VAL A 230 8.48 15.12 1.11
N GLU A 231 8.47 13.82 0.75
CA GLU A 231 8.75 13.34 -0.60
C GLU A 231 8.24 11.88 -0.73
N THR A 232 7.87 11.46 -1.94
CA THR A 232 7.51 10.06 -2.21
C THR A 232 7.85 9.68 -3.65
N SER A 233 8.11 8.41 -3.91
CA SER A 233 8.57 7.94 -5.22
C SER A 233 7.44 7.82 -6.24
N MET A 234 6.24 7.36 -5.85
CA MET A 234 5.12 7.32 -6.78
C MET A 234 4.67 8.73 -7.15
N GLY A 235 4.26 8.90 -8.39
CA GLY A 235 4.00 10.20 -9.01
C GLY A 235 2.53 10.60 -9.09
N LEU A 236 2.12 11.03 -10.29
CA LEU A 236 0.73 11.33 -10.65
C LEU A 236 -0.16 10.11 -10.46
N THR A 237 0.37 8.95 -10.83
CA THR A 237 -0.23 7.62 -10.68
C THR A 237 0.74 6.69 -9.93
N PRO A 238 0.32 5.49 -9.52
CA PRO A 238 1.20 4.50 -8.90
C PRO A 238 2.24 3.87 -9.86
N LEU A 239 2.43 4.41 -11.06
CA LEU A 239 3.40 3.93 -12.04
C LEU A 239 4.82 4.48 -11.80
N GLY A 240 4.95 5.77 -11.48
CA GLY A 240 6.25 6.44 -11.31
C GLY A 240 7.06 5.93 -10.11
N GLY A 241 8.33 6.27 -10.07
CA GLY A 241 9.24 5.97 -8.97
C GLY A 241 10.18 4.81 -9.25
N ILE A 242 10.37 3.94 -8.26
CA ILE A 242 11.20 2.74 -8.40
C ILE A 242 10.53 1.71 -9.32
N PRO A 243 11.31 0.87 -10.04
CA PRO A 243 10.74 -0.26 -10.75
C PRO A 243 10.02 -1.18 -9.75
N MET A 244 8.97 -1.86 -10.19
CA MET A 244 8.17 -2.76 -9.35
C MET A 244 8.14 -4.16 -9.96
N CYS A 245 7.31 -5.05 -9.46
CA CYS A 245 7.24 -6.40 -10.02
C CYS A 245 6.86 -6.42 -11.51
N SER A 246 5.93 -5.54 -11.95
CA SER A 246 5.50 -5.43 -13.35
C SER A 246 5.42 -4.00 -13.88
N ARG A 247 5.62 -2.97 -13.04
CA ARG A 247 5.59 -1.57 -13.44
C ARG A 247 6.99 -1.06 -13.68
N SER A 248 7.15 -0.22 -14.72
CA SER A 248 8.44 0.32 -15.12
C SER A 248 9.12 1.19 -14.07
N GLY A 249 8.35 1.95 -13.29
CA GLY A 249 8.88 3.07 -12.53
C GLY A 249 9.31 4.20 -13.48
N ASP A 250 10.24 5.04 -13.02
CA ASP A 250 10.78 6.16 -13.82
C ASP A 250 11.61 5.67 -14.99
N LEU A 251 11.38 6.29 -16.12
CA LEU A 251 12.14 6.08 -17.36
C LEU A 251 12.28 7.42 -18.12
N ASP A 252 13.12 7.45 -19.15
CA ASP A 252 13.19 8.59 -20.06
C ASP A 252 11.85 8.73 -20.80
N PRO A 253 11.17 9.89 -20.70
CA PRO A 253 9.86 10.10 -21.36
C PRO A 253 9.89 9.86 -22.87
N SER A 254 11.02 10.05 -23.53
CA SER A 254 11.16 9.83 -24.98
C SER A 254 11.03 8.35 -25.36
N ILE A 255 11.29 7.42 -24.46
CA ILE A 255 11.09 5.98 -24.70
C ILE A 255 9.63 5.70 -25.05
N VAL A 256 8.68 6.34 -24.33
CA VAL A 256 7.23 6.18 -24.56
C VAL A 256 6.87 6.54 -26.00
N THR A 257 7.22 7.73 -26.42
CA THR A 257 6.90 8.21 -27.79
C THR A 257 7.71 7.48 -28.87
N PHE A 258 8.91 7.03 -28.55
CA PHE A 258 9.75 6.22 -29.46
C PHE A 258 9.10 4.87 -29.75
N LEU A 259 8.70 4.13 -28.70
CA LEU A 259 8.05 2.82 -28.87
C LEU A 259 6.70 2.96 -29.58
N MET A 260 5.86 3.92 -29.19
CA MET A 260 4.58 4.17 -29.87
C MET A 260 4.75 4.39 -31.37
N LYS A 261 5.78 5.15 -31.78
CA LYS A 261 6.04 5.42 -33.21
C LYS A 261 6.61 4.24 -33.98
N ASN A 262 7.53 3.48 -33.37
CA ASN A 262 8.25 2.43 -34.07
C ASN A 262 7.52 1.09 -34.09
N GLU A 263 6.75 0.80 -33.02
CA GLU A 263 5.96 -0.43 -32.91
C GLU A 263 4.47 -0.22 -33.28
N GLY A 264 4.06 1.02 -33.57
CA GLY A 264 2.68 1.36 -33.91
C GLY A 264 1.69 1.26 -32.74
N LEU A 265 2.19 1.41 -31.50
CA LEU A 265 1.38 1.24 -30.29
C LEU A 265 0.44 2.43 -30.04
N THR A 266 -0.77 2.12 -29.63
CA THR A 266 -1.71 3.09 -29.08
C THR A 266 -1.28 3.53 -27.66
N SER A 267 -1.90 4.61 -27.15
CA SER A 267 -1.68 5.04 -25.77
C SER A 267 -2.04 3.96 -24.74
N ASP A 268 -3.13 3.23 -24.99
CA ASP A 268 -3.64 2.21 -24.07
C ASP A 268 -2.72 0.97 -24.04
N GLU A 269 -2.21 0.54 -25.20
CA GLU A 269 -1.21 -0.54 -25.30
C GLU A 269 0.11 -0.14 -24.60
N MET A 270 0.52 1.12 -24.75
CA MET A 270 1.71 1.61 -24.06
C MET A 270 1.51 1.67 -22.54
N GLU A 271 0.32 2.08 -22.09
CA GLU A 271 -0.04 2.08 -20.67
C GLU A 271 -0.03 0.65 -20.10
N GLU A 272 -0.55 -0.34 -20.84
CA GLU A 272 -0.51 -1.76 -20.47
C GLU A 272 0.93 -2.27 -20.32
N ILE A 273 1.81 -1.98 -21.29
CA ILE A 273 3.23 -2.35 -21.23
C ILE A 273 3.90 -1.78 -19.97
N LEU A 274 3.69 -0.49 -19.69
CA LEU A 274 4.35 0.17 -18.57
C LEU A 274 3.85 -0.33 -17.20
N ASN A 275 2.58 -0.71 -17.09
CA ASN A 275 1.98 -1.15 -15.84
C ASN A 275 2.11 -2.66 -15.59
N ASN A 276 2.02 -3.51 -16.64
CA ASN A 276 1.83 -4.93 -16.48
C ASN A 276 2.95 -5.79 -17.08
N ASP A 277 3.72 -5.26 -18.05
CA ASP A 277 4.74 -6.01 -18.78
C ASP A 277 6.16 -5.42 -18.66
N SER A 278 6.35 -4.54 -17.68
CA SER A 278 7.63 -3.89 -17.36
C SER A 278 8.18 -4.35 -16.01
N GLY A 279 9.01 -3.52 -15.38
CA GLY A 279 9.61 -3.80 -14.08
C GLY A 279 10.48 -5.04 -14.07
N LEU A 280 10.51 -5.74 -12.95
CA LEU A 280 11.29 -6.98 -12.82
C LEU A 280 10.87 -8.04 -13.84
N TRP A 281 9.56 -8.23 -14.02
CA TRP A 281 9.01 -9.14 -15.02
C TRP A 281 9.47 -8.79 -16.43
N GLY A 282 9.29 -7.55 -16.85
CA GLY A 282 9.69 -7.11 -18.20
C GLY A 282 11.18 -7.23 -18.45
N MET A 283 12.03 -7.07 -17.42
CA MET A 283 13.49 -7.20 -17.54
C MET A 283 13.96 -8.64 -17.59
N CYS A 284 13.37 -9.56 -16.83
CA CYS A 284 13.90 -10.93 -16.71
C CYS A 284 13.03 -12.01 -17.36
N GLY A 285 11.74 -11.78 -17.58
CA GLY A 285 10.82 -12.77 -18.15
C GLY A 285 10.61 -14.02 -17.29
N VAL A 286 10.99 -14.00 -16.00
CA VAL A 286 10.93 -15.16 -15.11
C VAL A 286 9.63 -15.19 -14.35
N SER A 287 9.35 -14.16 -13.55
CA SER A 287 8.18 -14.09 -12.68
C SER A 287 7.94 -12.65 -12.20
N LYS A 288 6.71 -12.38 -11.74
CA LYS A 288 6.34 -11.17 -10.96
C LYS A 288 6.59 -11.36 -9.46
N ASP A 289 7.11 -12.49 -9.03
CA ASP A 289 7.44 -12.80 -7.65
C ASP A 289 8.96 -12.80 -7.45
N VAL A 290 9.44 -11.97 -6.53
CA VAL A 290 10.88 -11.85 -6.23
C VAL A 290 11.48 -13.17 -5.76
N ARG A 291 10.70 -14.05 -5.13
CA ARG A 291 11.18 -15.37 -4.68
C ARG A 291 11.58 -16.27 -5.85
N ASP A 292 10.79 -16.25 -6.93
CA ASP A 292 11.08 -17.02 -8.13
C ASP A 292 12.29 -16.44 -8.87
N ILE A 293 12.44 -15.09 -8.84
CA ILE A 293 13.59 -14.39 -9.41
C ILE A 293 14.87 -14.76 -8.64
N GLU A 294 14.84 -14.78 -7.30
CA GLU A 294 15.97 -15.22 -6.48
C GLU A 294 16.32 -16.69 -6.74
N ALA A 295 15.34 -17.59 -6.88
CA ALA A 295 15.57 -18.98 -7.25
C ALA A 295 16.23 -19.10 -8.63
N ALA A 296 15.77 -18.34 -9.61
CA ALA A 296 16.39 -18.32 -10.95
C ALA A 296 17.84 -17.78 -10.92
N ILE A 297 18.16 -16.84 -10.01
CA ILE A 297 19.55 -16.40 -9.81
C ILE A 297 20.43 -17.52 -9.27
N ASP A 298 19.91 -18.33 -8.34
CA ASP A 298 20.64 -19.50 -7.81
C ASP A 298 20.88 -20.56 -8.91
N GLU A 299 20.00 -20.61 -9.92
CA GLU A 299 20.16 -21.39 -11.16
C GLU A 299 21.02 -20.70 -12.24
N LYS A 300 21.69 -19.59 -11.89
CA LYS A 300 22.60 -18.81 -12.75
C LYS A 300 21.88 -18.09 -13.92
N ASN A 301 20.63 -17.71 -13.76
CA ASN A 301 19.94 -16.88 -14.75
C ASN A 301 20.44 -15.43 -14.68
N GLU A 302 21.20 -15.03 -15.69
CA GLU A 302 21.83 -13.71 -15.79
C GLU A 302 20.81 -12.56 -15.90
N MET A 303 19.66 -12.77 -16.58
CA MET A 303 18.65 -11.71 -16.70
C MET A 303 17.93 -11.48 -15.37
N ALA A 304 17.64 -12.55 -14.61
CA ALA A 304 17.10 -12.45 -13.26
C ALA A 304 18.06 -11.66 -12.35
N ARG A 305 19.37 -11.95 -12.41
CA ARG A 305 20.38 -11.22 -11.65
C ARG A 305 20.40 -9.73 -12.01
N LYS A 306 20.48 -9.40 -13.31
CA LYS A 306 20.49 -8.02 -13.79
C LYS A 306 19.24 -7.24 -13.35
N ALA A 307 18.05 -7.85 -13.45
CA ALA A 307 16.80 -7.23 -13.06
C ALA A 307 16.78 -6.93 -11.54
N LEU A 308 17.18 -7.91 -10.70
CA LEU A 308 17.19 -7.73 -9.27
C LEU A 308 18.28 -6.75 -8.79
N ASP A 309 19.45 -6.72 -9.45
CA ASP A 309 20.51 -5.76 -9.17
C ASP A 309 20.07 -4.34 -9.54
N TYR A 310 19.41 -4.16 -10.69
CA TYR A 310 18.82 -2.88 -11.08
C TYR A 310 17.76 -2.41 -10.06
N TYR A 311 16.88 -3.30 -9.63
CA TYR A 311 15.86 -3.00 -8.62
C TYR A 311 16.48 -2.49 -7.31
N LYS A 312 17.45 -3.22 -6.75
CA LYS A 312 18.18 -2.84 -5.53
C LYS A 312 18.88 -1.50 -5.68
N TYR A 313 19.56 -1.30 -6.80
CA TYR A 313 20.26 -0.05 -7.10
C TYR A 313 19.32 1.15 -7.17
N ARG A 314 18.17 1.03 -7.85
CA ARG A 314 17.20 2.10 -7.93
C ARG A 314 16.60 2.47 -6.57
N ILE A 315 16.33 1.49 -5.72
CA ILE A 315 15.87 1.73 -4.35
C ILE A 315 16.92 2.51 -3.55
N ALA A 316 18.18 2.08 -3.61
CA ALA A 316 19.27 2.77 -2.93
C ALA A 316 19.43 4.22 -3.40
N GLN A 317 19.30 4.48 -4.72
CA GLN A 317 19.32 5.84 -5.26
C GLN A 317 18.20 6.72 -4.66
N TYR A 318 16.98 6.19 -4.54
CA TYR A 318 15.87 6.93 -3.93
C TYR A 318 16.10 7.20 -2.44
N ILE A 319 16.67 6.26 -1.68
CA ILE A 319 17.04 6.48 -0.28
C ILE A 319 18.06 7.61 -0.18
N ALA A 320 19.12 7.60 -1.00
CA ALA A 320 20.13 8.63 -1.03
C ALA A 320 19.57 10.01 -1.46
N GLN A 321 18.68 10.04 -2.45
CA GLN A 321 17.98 11.26 -2.87
C GLN A 321 17.14 11.84 -1.71
N TYR A 322 16.52 11.01 -0.90
CA TYR A 322 15.70 11.46 0.23
C TYR A 322 16.53 11.90 1.43
N ALA A 323 17.77 11.44 1.54
CA ALA A 323 18.74 12.02 2.47
C ALA A 323 18.98 13.52 2.17
N VAL A 324 19.05 13.88 0.87
CA VAL A 324 19.15 15.28 0.45
C VAL A 324 17.88 16.05 0.82
N SER A 325 16.70 15.49 0.55
CA SER A 325 15.40 16.13 0.82
C SER A 325 15.19 16.47 2.29
N MET A 326 15.76 15.67 3.21
CA MET A 326 15.63 15.82 4.66
C MET A 326 16.91 16.34 5.34
N GLN A 327 18.00 16.50 4.58
CA GLN A 327 19.33 16.85 5.16
C GLN A 327 19.78 15.81 6.20
N GLY A 328 19.74 14.55 5.83
CA GLY A 328 20.09 13.41 6.67
C GLY A 328 18.94 12.40 6.84
N ILE A 329 19.26 11.26 7.41
CA ILE A 329 18.34 10.17 7.74
C ILE A 329 18.70 9.64 9.12
N ASP A 330 17.70 9.46 9.99
CA ASP A 330 17.88 8.78 11.28
C ASP A 330 17.62 7.28 11.16
N VAL A 331 16.60 6.92 10.36
CA VAL A 331 16.12 5.54 10.25
C VAL A 331 15.69 5.22 8.82
N ILE A 332 16.09 4.05 8.34
CA ILE A 332 15.54 3.40 7.14
C ILE A 332 14.66 2.25 7.61
N THR A 333 13.44 2.16 7.08
CA THR A 333 12.53 1.05 7.39
C THR A 333 12.16 0.27 6.13
N PHE A 334 12.10 -1.06 6.24
CA PHE A 334 11.62 -1.97 5.21
C PHE A 334 10.29 -2.57 5.64
N THR A 335 9.30 -2.55 4.75
CA THR A 335 7.96 -3.04 4.99
C THR A 335 7.34 -3.64 3.73
N ALA A 336 6.18 -4.26 3.86
CA ALA A 336 5.47 -5.02 2.84
C ALA A 336 6.21 -6.28 2.38
N GLY A 337 5.56 -7.08 1.52
CA GLY A 337 5.94 -8.45 1.24
C GLY A 337 7.40 -8.69 0.88
N VAL A 338 8.01 -7.86 0.02
CA VAL A 338 9.43 -7.94 -0.35
C VAL A 338 10.31 -7.35 0.75
N GLY A 339 9.95 -6.17 1.28
CA GLY A 339 10.71 -5.50 2.33
C GLY A 339 10.82 -6.33 3.62
N GLU A 340 9.73 -6.99 4.01
CA GLU A 340 9.68 -7.81 5.22
C GLU A 340 10.36 -9.17 5.07
N ASN A 341 10.36 -9.76 3.85
CA ASN A 341 10.71 -11.17 3.68
C ASN A 341 11.99 -11.44 2.86
N GLN A 342 12.45 -10.49 2.01
CA GLN A 342 13.57 -10.76 1.10
C GLN A 342 14.91 -10.26 1.67
N ILE A 343 15.59 -11.13 2.39
CA ILE A 343 16.86 -10.89 3.08
C ILE A 343 17.92 -10.36 2.11
N ARG A 344 18.08 -10.99 0.93
CA ARG A 344 19.05 -10.62 -0.10
C ARG A 344 18.77 -9.25 -0.73
N VAL A 345 17.47 -8.87 -0.82
CA VAL A 345 17.07 -7.56 -1.33
C VAL A 345 17.48 -6.47 -0.37
N ARG A 346 17.13 -6.60 0.94
CA ARG A 346 17.52 -5.64 1.95
C ARG A 346 19.04 -5.45 2.02
N LYS A 347 19.77 -6.57 2.07
CA LYS A 347 21.23 -6.54 2.08
C LYS A 347 21.79 -5.78 0.87
N GLY A 348 21.38 -6.16 -0.34
CA GLY A 348 21.92 -5.53 -1.55
C GLY A 348 21.55 -4.04 -1.68
N ILE A 349 20.43 -3.59 -1.11
CA ILE A 349 20.10 -2.16 -1.04
C ILE A 349 21.07 -1.45 -0.09
N ILE A 350 21.28 -1.99 1.11
CA ILE A 350 22.12 -1.38 2.14
C ILE A 350 23.60 -1.38 1.73
N ASP A 351 24.08 -2.40 1.04
CA ASP A 351 25.44 -2.45 0.52
C ASP A 351 25.78 -1.22 -0.38
N TYR A 352 24.81 -0.73 -1.17
CA TYR A 352 24.97 0.52 -1.95
C TYR A 352 25.06 1.78 -1.09
N LEU A 353 24.56 1.74 0.14
CA LEU A 353 24.52 2.89 1.07
C LEU A 353 25.69 2.88 2.07
N ALA A 354 26.63 1.95 1.94
CA ALA A 354 27.77 1.83 2.84
C ALA A 354 28.60 3.12 2.95
N TYR A 355 28.68 3.91 1.87
CA TYR A 355 29.37 5.21 1.86
C TYR A 355 28.73 6.25 2.80
N MET A 356 27.45 6.08 3.17
CA MET A 356 26.76 6.89 4.16
C MET A 356 26.96 6.40 5.59
N GLY A 357 27.81 5.38 5.78
CA GLY A 357 28.05 4.74 7.07
C GLY A 357 26.94 3.80 7.53
N VAL A 358 26.01 3.44 6.63
CA VAL A 358 24.97 2.45 6.93
C VAL A 358 25.57 1.05 6.88
N LYS A 359 25.36 0.27 7.94
CA LYS A 359 25.88 -1.09 8.04
C LYS A 359 24.78 -2.04 8.46
N LEU A 360 24.65 -3.16 7.75
CA LEU A 360 23.74 -4.24 8.08
C LEU A 360 24.44 -5.28 8.96
N ASP A 361 23.72 -5.89 9.86
CA ASP A 361 24.12 -7.09 10.57
C ASP A 361 23.47 -8.31 9.87
N ASP A 362 24.27 -9.22 9.34
CA ASP A 362 23.77 -10.35 8.54
C ASP A 362 22.94 -11.33 9.37
N GLU A 363 23.23 -11.52 10.66
CA GLU A 363 22.45 -12.38 11.55
C GLU A 363 21.10 -11.74 11.89
N ARG A 364 21.12 -10.46 12.27
CA ARG A 364 19.88 -9.68 12.53
C ARG A 364 19.02 -9.56 11.28
N ASN A 365 19.61 -9.43 10.10
CA ASN A 365 18.87 -9.38 8.84
C ASN A 365 18.22 -10.71 8.45
N ASN A 366 18.62 -11.83 9.04
CA ASN A 366 18.06 -13.15 8.72
C ASN A 366 16.68 -13.40 9.35
N ILE A 367 15.75 -12.47 9.15
CA ILE A 367 14.38 -12.51 9.67
C ILE A 367 13.36 -12.34 8.52
N ARG A 368 12.13 -12.77 8.78
CA ARG A 368 10.99 -12.63 7.85
C ARG A 368 9.74 -12.25 8.63
N SER A 369 9.06 -11.18 8.19
CA SER A 369 7.82 -10.68 8.80
C SER A 369 7.90 -10.47 10.33
N GLU A 370 9.08 -10.13 10.82
CA GLU A 370 9.33 -9.83 12.22
C GLU A 370 9.75 -8.37 12.37
N GLU A 371 9.33 -7.73 13.47
CA GLU A 371 9.71 -6.37 13.80
C GLU A 371 11.07 -6.40 14.52
N ALA A 372 12.12 -5.93 13.85
CA ALA A 372 13.46 -5.92 14.42
C ALA A 372 14.41 -4.90 13.77
N MET A 373 15.40 -4.47 14.54
CA MET A 373 16.56 -3.76 14.03
C MET A 373 17.51 -4.74 13.32
N ILE A 374 17.87 -4.40 12.08
CA ILE A 374 18.74 -5.23 11.23
C ILE A 374 20.09 -4.56 10.92
N SER A 375 20.30 -3.32 11.37
CA SER A 375 21.61 -2.67 11.31
C SER A 375 22.52 -3.14 12.44
N SER A 376 23.85 -3.06 12.20
CA SER A 376 24.86 -3.24 13.26
C SER A 376 24.85 -2.05 14.22
N ASP A 377 25.42 -2.23 15.41
CA ASP A 377 25.43 -1.23 16.47
C ASP A 377 26.32 0.00 16.12
N ASP A 378 27.28 -0.18 15.21
CA ASP A 378 28.17 0.87 14.71
C ASP A 378 27.66 1.52 13.40
N SER A 379 26.45 1.21 12.97
CA SER A 379 25.81 1.87 11.84
C SER A 379 25.42 3.32 12.19
N THR A 380 25.72 4.26 11.30
CA THR A 380 25.36 5.68 11.48
C THR A 380 23.87 5.94 11.34
N ILE A 381 23.16 5.09 10.61
CA ILE A 381 21.71 5.14 10.36
C ILE A 381 21.14 3.78 10.78
N GLN A 382 20.12 3.79 11.60
CA GLN A 382 19.44 2.56 11.97
C GLN A 382 18.64 2.00 10.78
N VAL A 383 18.63 0.67 10.64
CA VAL A 383 17.84 -0.03 9.64
C VAL A 383 16.92 -1.03 10.33
N TRP A 384 15.64 -0.97 10.01
CA TRP A 384 14.60 -1.78 10.65
C TRP A 384 13.73 -2.51 9.65
N VAL A 385 13.26 -3.69 9.98
CA VAL A 385 12.07 -4.30 9.40
C VAL A 385 10.90 -3.95 10.31
N VAL A 386 9.85 -3.35 9.73
CA VAL A 386 8.64 -2.98 10.45
C VAL A 386 7.43 -3.43 9.62
N PRO A 387 6.79 -4.56 9.94
CA PRO A 387 5.60 -5.03 9.23
C PRO A 387 4.50 -3.97 9.24
N THR A 388 3.91 -3.71 8.06
CA THR A 388 2.82 -2.73 7.95
C THR A 388 1.49 -3.29 8.44
N ASN A 389 0.62 -2.40 8.91
CA ASN A 389 -0.76 -2.72 9.28
C ASN A 389 -1.70 -1.61 8.79
N GLU A 390 -1.99 -1.63 7.49
CA GLU A 390 -2.82 -0.62 6.83
C GLU A 390 -4.26 -0.68 7.31
N GLU A 391 -4.78 -1.89 7.54
CA GLU A 391 -6.15 -2.10 7.98
C GLU A 391 -6.40 -1.51 9.38
N LEU A 392 -5.43 -1.61 10.28
CA LEU A 392 -5.52 -0.99 11.61
C LEU A 392 -5.55 0.55 11.49
N VAL A 393 -4.75 1.13 10.59
CA VAL A 393 -4.80 2.58 10.33
C VAL A 393 -6.16 2.99 9.81
N ILE A 394 -6.71 2.26 8.85
CA ILE A 394 -8.04 2.54 8.29
C ILE A 394 -9.10 2.46 9.39
N ALA A 395 -9.05 1.45 10.25
CA ALA A 395 -9.97 1.31 11.36
C ALA A 395 -9.88 2.48 12.38
N LYS A 396 -8.65 2.85 12.78
CA LYS A 396 -8.42 4.00 13.68
C LYS A 396 -8.94 5.31 13.09
N GLN A 397 -8.59 5.60 11.85
CA GLN A 397 -9.03 6.80 11.15
C GLN A 397 -10.55 6.82 10.90
N THR A 398 -11.17 5.64 10.72
CA THR A 398 -12.63 5.53 10.65
C THR A 398 -13.27 5.97 11.95
N LEU A 399 -12.78 5.48 13.10
CA LEU A 399 -13.31 5.89 14.41
C LEU A 399 -13.08 7.38 14.69
N GLU A 400 -11.93 7.94 14.31
CA GLU A 400 -11.67 9.37 14.46
C GLU A 400 -12.71 10.25 13.74
N VAL A 401 -13.20 9.80 12.59
CA VAL A 401 -14.18 10.54 11.78
C VAL A 401 -15.60 10.37 12.29
N ILE A 402 -16.00 9.16 12.66
CA ILE A 402 -17.40 8.89 13.06
C ILE A 402 -17.74 9.40 14.47
N ASN A 403 -16.72 9.65 15.32
CA ASN A 403 -16.86 10.16 16.68
C ASN A 403 -16.79 11.71 16.76
N LYS A 404 -16.54 12.37 15.63
CA LYS A 404 -16.63 13.85 15.49
C LYS A 404 -18.03 14.28 15.15
#